data_16b2590a7500902e2a70f04932461bfe
#
_entry.id   16b2590a7500902e2a70f04932461bfe
#
_cell.length_a   1.000
_cell.length_b   1.000
_cell.length_c   1.000
_cell.angle_alpha   90.00
_cell.angle_beta   90.00
_cell.angle_gamma   90.00
#
_symmetry.space_group_name_H-M   'P 1'
#
loop_
_entity.id
_entity.type
_entity.pdbx_description
1 polymer ?
#
loop_
_entity_poly.entity_id
_entity_poly.type
_entity_poly.pdbx_seq_one_letter_code
_entity_poly.pdbx_strand_id
1 'polypeptide(L)'
;PVTEELLLYLKSFDVIHMCCYGYLAPQLHRIASTGVPVLYDFSDQWTQDGFEQICADVKVAFLSGGGRPSEELEEALRRACGCGAEIAIATMGGDGAIAWDGKRLYRKRPYEVNAERLDTMGPGDAFLTGFAVAYFSGLKLLDALAQERSLAQKDEADYREHLVEYAMCNGDLCAMRSCSTRGAFGMGQPI
;
A
#
# COMPACT_ATOMS: atom_id res chain seq x y z
N PRO A 1 18.06 -15.03 -8.98
CA PRO A 1 16.85 -15.33 -9.71
C PRO A 1 15.84 -16.03 -8.78
N VAL A 2 14.56 -15.71 -8.95
CA VAL A 2 13.46 -16.37 -8.22
C VAL A 2 13.38 -17.85 -8.69
N THR A 3 13.48 -18.79 -7.73
CA THR A 3 13.43 -20.23 -8.00
C THR A 3 12.00 -20.77 -7.85
N GLU A 4 11.72 -21.96 -8.36
CA GLU A 4 10.41 -22.63 -8.18
C GLU A 4 10.15 -22.93 -6.69
N GLU A 5 11.19 -23.30 -5.94
CA GLU A 5 11.07 -23.52 -4.49
C GLU A 5 10.65 -22.24 -3.75
N LEU A 6 11.24 -21.08 -4.13
CA LEU A 6 10.83 -19.79 -3.57
C LEU A 6 9.37 -19.45 -3.96
N LEU A 7 8.95 -19.71 -5.20
CA LEU A 7 7.56 -19.48 -5.61
C LEU A 7 6.58 -20.35 -4.80
N LEU A 8 6.94 -21.62 -4.55
CA LEU A 8 6.13 -22.48 -3.68
C LEU A 8 6.07 -21.96 -2.23
N TYR A 9 7.19 -21.47 -1.71
CA TYR A 9 7.24 -20.87 -0.38
C TYR A 9 6.38 -19.60 -0.31
N LEU A 10 6.44 -18.74 -1.34
CA LEU A 10 5.65 -17.51 -1.39
C LEU A 10 4.13 -17.77 -1.35
N LYS A 11 3.65 -18.90 -1.86
CA LYS A 11 2.22 -19.29 -1.80
C LYS A 11 1.70 -19.51 -0.37
N SER A 12 2.57 -19.63 0.63
CA SER A 12 2.17 -19.76 2.04
C SER A 12 1.83 -18.42 2.72
N PHE A 13 2.02 -17.31 2.03
CA PHE A 13 1.77 -15.98 2.57
C PHE A 13 0.45 -15.39 2.06
N ASP A 14 -0.09 -14.45 2.80
CA ASP A 14 -1.33 -13.73 2.48
C ASP A 14 -1.12 -12.56 1.54
N VAL A 15 0.09 -12.00 1.56
CA VAL A 15 0.52 -10.87 0.73
C VAL A 15 2.04 -10.90 0.58
N ILE A 16 2.51 -10.46 -0.58
CA ILE A 16 3.93 -10.27 -0.87
C ILE A 16 4.18 -8.77 -0.98
N HIS A 17 5.08 -8.24 -0.16
CA HIS A 17 5.57 -6.87 -0.30
C HIS A 17 6.87 -6.86 -1.10
N MET A 18 6.90 -6.02 -2.13
CA MET A 18 8.09 -5.73 -2.93
C MET A 18 8.32 -4.22 -3.00
N CYS A 19 9.57 -3.81 -3.18
CA CYS A 19 9.90 -2.41 -3.38
C CYS A 19 10.88 -2.23 -4.55
N CYS A 20 10.94 -1.00 -5.08
CA CYS A 20 11.82 -0.64 -6.20
C CYS A 20 13.30 -0.88 -5.89
N TYR A 21 13.71 -0.72 -4.63
CA TYR A 21 15.10 -0.94 -4.20
C TYR A 21 15.50 -2.41 -4.07
N GLY A 22 14.55 -3.34 -4.17
CA GLY A 22 14.82 -4.77 -4.15
C GLY A 22 15.34 -5.32 -5.48
N TYR A 23 15.30 -4.53 -6.55
CA TYR A 23 15.75 -4.89 -7.92
C TYR A 23 15.13 -6.18 -8.47
N LEU A 24 13.95 -6.56 -7.97
CA LEU A 24 13.22 -7.77 -8.36
C LEU A 24 12.10 -7.49 -9.37
N ALA A 25 11.93 -6.26 -9.83
CA ALA A 25 10.93 -5.91 -10.83
C ALA A 25 10.94 -6.82 -12.07
N PRO A 26 12.11 -7.24 -12.63
CA PRO A 26 12.12 -8.19 -13.76
C PRO A 26 11.59 -9.59 -13.43
N GLN A 27 11.42 -9.94 -12.17
CA GLN A 27 10.87 -11.21 -11.69
C GLN A 27 9.41 -11.10 -11.22
N LEU A 28 8.86 -9.88 -11.24
CA LEU A 28 7.54 -9.58 -10.68
C LEU A 28 6.44 -10.46 -11.30
N HIS A 29 6.41 -10.56 -12.62
CA HIS A 29 5.41 -11.38 -13.32
C HIS A 29 5.40 -12.84 -12.84
N ARG A 30 6.59 -13.43 -12.61
CA ARG A 30 6.71 -14.79 -12.04
C ARG A 30 6.19 -14.83 -10.60
N ILE A 31 6.48 -13.82 -9.79
CA ILE A 31 6.01 -13.73 -8.41
C ILE A 31 4.49 -13.57 -8.39
N ALA A 32 3.92 -12.70 -9.21
CA ALA A 32 2.48 -12.50 -9.34
C ALA A 32 1.76 -13.78 -9.81
N SER A 33 2.41 -14.63 -10.64
CA SER A 33 1.85 -15.91 -11.08
C SER A 33 1.62 -16.92 -9.95
N THR A 34 2.11 -16.67 -8.74
CA THR A 34 1.77 -17.46 -7.54
C THR A 34 0.30 -17.34 -7.14
N GLY A 35 -0.38 -16.29 -7.57
CA GLY A 35 -1.74 -15.94 -7.16
C GLY A 35 -1.82 -15.23 -5.80
N VAL A 36 -0.69 -15.09 -5.10
CA VAL A 36 -0.62 -14.29 -3.86
C VAL A 36 -0.61 -12.81 -4.25
N PRO A 37 -1.47 -11.96 -3.65
CA PRO A 37 -1.51 -10.54 -3.97
C PRO A 37 -0.16 -9.87 -3.69
N VAL A 38 0.30 -9.06 -4.64
CA VAL A 38 1.53 -8.28 -4.51
C VAL A 38 1.19 -6.83 -4.18
N LEU A 39 1.83 -6.30 -3.15
CA LEU A 39 1.93 -4.88 -2.87
C LEU A 39 3.31 -4.40 -3.30
N TYR A 40 3.37 -3.39 -4.16
CA TYR A 40 4.63 -2.85 -4.65
C TYR A 40 4.83 -1.41 -4.21
N ASP A 41 5.92 -1.15 -3.51
CA ASP A 41 6.35 0.19 -3.12
C ASP A 41 7.30 0.77 -4.17
N PHE A 42 6.83 1.76 -4.89
CA PHE A 42 7.61 2.53 -5.85
C PHE A 42 8.49 3.59 -5.18
N SER A 43 8.28 3.87 -3.88
CA SER A 43 8.91 5.00 -3.22
C SER A 43 8.69 6.29 -4.03
N ASP A 44 9.74 7.03 -4.35
CA ASP A 44 9.73 8.24 -5.21
C ASP A 44 10.01 7.93 -6.70
N GLN A 45 10.14 6.64 -7.07
CA GLN A 45 10.56 6.19 -8.41
C GLN A 45 9.39 5.98 -9.39
N TRP A 46 8.18 6.37 -9.04
CA TRP A 46 6.96 6.12 -9.83
C TRP A 46 6.83 6.95 -11.12
N THR A 47 7.79 7.87 -11.37
CA THR A 47 7.92 8.61 -12.64
C THR A 47 8.88 7.94 -13.63
N GLN A 48 9.52 6.84 -13.24
CA GLN A 48 10.51 6.14 -14.08
C GLN A 48 9.86 5.18 -15.06
N ASP A 49 10.64 4.76 -16.06
CA ASP A 49 10.24 3.74 -17.01
C ASP A 49 9.91 2.42 -16.29
N GLY A 50 8.89 1.71 -16.76
CA GLY A 50 8.46 0.44 -16.20
C GLY A 50 7.34 0.54 -15.16
N PHE A 51 6.89 1.75 -14.83
CA PHE A 51 5.80 1.95 -13.85
C PHE A 51 4.53 1.18 -14.25
N GLU A 52 4.09 1.35 -15.50
CA GLU A 52 2.87 0.71 -16.02
C GLU A 52 2.99 -0.82 -16.06
N GLN A 53 4.15 -1.34 -16.45
CA GLN A 53 4.41 -2.77 -16.50
C GLN A 53 4.35 -3.41 -15.11
N ILE A 54 4.88 -2.71 -14.10
CA ILE A 54 4.80 -3.17 -12.71
C ILE A 54 3.36 -3.11 -12.21
N CYS A 55 2.62 -2.03 -12.50
CA CYS A 55 1.23 -1.87 -12.09
C CYS A 55 0.32 -2.96 -12.63
N ALA A 56 0.62 -3.55 -13.79
CA ALA A 56 -0.14 -4.65 -14.37
C ALA A 56 -0.12 -5.96 -13.55
N ASP A 57 0.90 -6.15 -12.73
CA ASP A 57 1.15 -7.38 -11.98
C ASP A 57 0.95 -7.22 -10.46
N VAL A 58 0.50 -6.06 -10.00
CA VAL A 58 0.35 -5.79 -8.57
C VAL A 58 -1.09 -5.50 -8.18
N LYS A 59 -1.47 -5.88 -6.96
CA LYS A 59 -2.77 -5.56 -6.39
C LYS A 59 -2.79 -4.15 -5.80
N VAL A 60 -1.71 -3.77 -5.13
CA VAL A 60 -1.57 -2.45 -4.50
C VAL A 60 -0.30 -1.77 -4.99
N ALA A 61 -0.45 -0.57 -5.56
CA ALA A 61 0.65 0.32 -5.90
C ALA A 61 0.81 1.39 -4.82
N PHE A 62 1.99 1.50 -4.22
CA PHE A 62 2.29 2.46 -3.16
C PHE A 62 3.36 3.45 -3.63
N LEU A 63 3.09 4.75 -3.46
CA LEU A 63 3.92 5.85 -3.94
C LEU A 63 4.28 6.79 -2.78
N SER A 64 5.50 7.30 -2.80
CA SER A 64 5.92 8.41 -1.95
C SER A 64 5.81 9.70 -2.74
N GLY A 65 4.92 10.58 -2.33
CA GLY A 65 4.56 11.81 -3.03
C GLY A 65 4.92 13.09 -2.28
N GLY A 66 5.77 13.01 -1.24
CA GLY A 66 6.13 14.18 -0.45
C GLY A 66 6.73 15.29 -1.31
N GLY A 67 6.15 16.51 -1.21
CA GLY A 67 6.59 17.68 -1.99
C GLY A 67 6.11 17.73 -3.43
N ARG A 68 5.32 16.75 -3.89
CA ARG A 68 4.71 16.76 -5.22
C ARG A 68 3.31 17.39 -5.19
N PRO A 69 2.88 18.05 -6.28
CA PRO A 69 1.50 18.53 -6.41
C PRO A 69 0.48 17.39 -6.29
N SER A 70 -0.64 17.66 -5.62
CA SER A 70 -1.71 16.66 -5.43
C SER A 70 -2.27 16.15 -6.76
N GLU A 71 -2.37 17.03 -7.75
CA GLU A 71 -2.89 16.70 -9.08
C GLU A 71 -2.00 15.69 -9.81
N GLU A 72 -0.68 15.85 -9.70
CA GLU A 72 0.30 14.92 -10.28
C GLU A 72 0.17 13.52 -9.65
N LEU A 73 0.00 13.48 -8.33
CA LEU A 73 -0.20 12.24 -7.60
C LEU A 73 -1.52 11.56 -7.97
N GLU A 74 -2.62 12.32 -8.05
CA GLU A 74 -3.91 11.78 -8.47
C GLU A 74 -3.85 11.17 -9.87
N GLU A 75 -3.15 11.83 -10.80
CA GLU A 75 -2.94 11.32 -12.15
C GLU A 75 -2.13 10.00 -12.11
N ALA A 76 -1.06 9.94 -11.32
CA ALA A 76 -0.26 8.73 -11.15
C ALA A 76 -1.08 7.57 -10.56
N LEU A 77 -1.92 7.84 -9.54
CA LEU A 77 -2.80 6.83 -8.96
C LEU A 77 -3.83 6.30 -9.97
N ARG A 78 -4.46 7.20 -10.77
CA ARG A 78 -5.40 6.81 -11.83
C ARG A 78 -4.70 5.97 -12.90
N ARG A 79 -3.48 6.35 -13.28
CA ARG A 79 -2.66 5.61 -14.24
C ARG A 79 -2.30 4.22 -13.72
N ALA A 80 -1.89 4.09 -12.45
CA ALA A 80 -1.59 2.81 -11.84
C ALA A 80 -2.79 1.84 -11.89
N CYS A 81 -3.97 2.31 -11.48
CA CYS A 81 -5.19 1.49 -11.54
C CYS A 81 -5.64 1.23 -12.99
N GLY A 82 -5.46 2.19 -13.90
CA GLY A 82 -5.72 2.00 -15.33
C GLY A 82 -4.85 0.92 -15.98
N CYS A 83 -3.68 0.62 -15.40
CA CYS A 83 -2.76 -0.40 -15.86
C CYS A 83 -2.91 -1.76 -15.15
N GLY A 84 -3.74 -1.87 -14.11
CA GLY A 84 -4.05 -3.16 -13.50
C GLY A 84 -4.05 -3.21 -11.98
N ALA A 85 -3.46 -2.23 -11.28
CA ALA A 85 -3.53 -2.18 -9.83
C ALA A 85 -4.99 -2.02 -9.36
N GLU A 86 -5.40 -2.78 -8.35
CA GLU A 86 -6.75 -2.67 -7.77
C GLU A 86 -6.91 -1.37 -6.98
N ILE A 87 -5.86 -0.98 -6.27
CA ILE A 87 -5.78 0.28 -5.53
C ILE A 87 -4.38 0.87 -5.62
N ALA A 88 -4.31 2.18 -5.74
CA ALA A 88 -3.06 2.92 -5.69
C ALA A 88 -3.12 3.98 -4.58
N ILE A 89 -2.00 4.16 -3.86
CA ILE A 89 -1.92 5.02 -2.68
C ILE A 89 -0.68 5.89 -2.79
N ALA A 90 -0.79 7.16 -2.42
CA ALA A 90 0.35 8.06 -2.28
C ALA A 90 0.35 8.69 -0.88
N THR A 91 1.49 8.61 -0.19
CA THR A 91 1.72 9.35 1.05
C THR A 91 2.39 10.70 0.75
N MET A 92 1.95 11.75 1.42
CA MET A 92 2.39 13.13 1.22
C MET A 92 3.05 13.72 2.49
N GLY A 93 3.60 12.86 3.34
CA GLY A 93 4.21 13.27 4.60
C GLY A 93 3.21 14.00 5.52
N GLY A 94 3.52 15.24 5.88
CA GLY A 94 2.65 16.07 6.74
C GLY A 94 1.29 16.43 6.13
N ASP A 95 1.09 16.23 4.82
CA ASP A 95 -0.18 16.50 4.14
C ASP A 95 -1.09 15.25 4.08
N GLY A 96 -0.61 14.11 4.63
CA GLY A 96 -1.39 12.89 4.77
C GLY A 96 -1.22 11.92 3.62
N ALA A 97 -2.33 11.34 3.14
CA ALA A 97 -2.33 10.36 2.07
C ALA A 97 -3.58 10.46 1.19
N ILE A 98 -3.43 10.06 -0.05
CA ILE A 98 -4.54 9.88 -1.00
C ILE A 98 -4.52 8.46 -1.56
N ALA A 99 -5.69 7.93 -1.91
CA ALA A 99 -5.81 6.63 -2.57
C ALA A 99 -6.86 6.69 -3.68
N TRP A 100 -6.69 5.83 -4.69
CA TRP A 100 -7.61 5.64 -5.79
C TRP A 100 -7.87 4.14 -5.97
N ASP A 101 -9.13 3.72 -5.96
CA ASP A 101 -9.56 2.31 -6.10
C ASP A 101 -10.12 1.97 -7.50
N GLY A 102 -9.81 2.79 -8.47
CA GLY A 102 -10.35 2.68 -9.83
C GLY A 102 -11.68 3.42 -10.02
N LYS A 103 -12.35 3.84 -8.94
CA LYS A 103 -13.68 4.50 -8.96
C LYS A 103 -13.71 5.78 -8.15
N ARG A 104 -13.17 5.77 -6.95
CA ARG A 104 -13.24 6.85 -5.96
C ARG A 104 -11.87 7.29 -5.49
N LEU A 105 -11.72 8.59 -5.28
CA LEU A 105 -10.55 9.19 -4.64
C LEU A 105 -10.82 9.35 -3.14
N TYR A 106 -9.95 8.75 -2.35
CA TYR A 106 -9.93 8.86 -0.90
C TYR A 106 -8.85 9.84 -0.48
N ARG A 107 -9.12 10.61 0.57
CA ARG A 107 -8.17 11.56 1.15
C ARG A 107 -8.13 11.38 2.65
N LYS A 108 -6.97 11.19 3.20
CA LYS A 108 -6.72 11.08 4.64
C LYS A 108 -5.79 12.19 5.08
N ARG A 109 -6.28 13.05 5.95
CA ARG A 109 -5.41 13.99 6.67
C ARG A 109 -4.71 13.24 7.78
N PRO A 110 -3.43 13.56 8.08
CA PRO A 110 -2.71 12.91 9.17
C PRO A 110 -3.39 13.20 10.50
N TYR A 111 -3.30 12.28 11.44
CA TYR A 111 -3.66 12.60 12.83
C TYR A 111 -2.74 13.68 13.37
N GLU A 112 -3.32 14.71 13.99
CA GLU A 112 -2.55 15.73 14.68
C GLU A 112 -1.85 15.09 15.88
N VAL A 113 -0.53 15.23 15.94
CA VAL A 113 0.26 14.78 17.07
C VAL A 113 0.78 16.02 17.79
N ASN A 114 0.32 16.22 19.03
CA ASN A 114 0.84 17.27 19.93
C ASN A 114 2.24 16.98 20.49
N ALA A 115 2.91 15.94 19.99
CA ALA A 115 4.26 15.54 20.38
C ALA A 115 5.30 16.10 19.40
N GLU A 116 6.48 16.45 19.90
CA GLU A 116 7.62 16.72 19.05
C GLU A 116 7.86 15.50 18.13
N ARG A 117 7.90 15.74 16.85
CA ARG A 117 8.29 14.70 15.88
C ARG A 117 9.76 14.41 16.10
N LEU A 118 10.05 13.21 16.59
CA LEU A 118 11.42 12.81 16.92
C LEU A 118 12.21 12.38 15.70
N ASP A 119 11.53 11.74 14.74
CA ASP A 119 12.13 11.22 13.50
C ASP A 119 11.12 11.14 12.37
N THR A 120 11.59 11.38 11.16
CA THR A 120 10.80 11.24 9.93
C THR A 120 11.23 10.03 9.08
N MET A 121 12.16 9.21 9.58
CA MET A 121 12.58 7.97 8.94
C MET A 121 11.61 6.84 9.29
N GLY A 122 11.05 6.16 8.27
CA GLY A 122 10.20 5.01 8.41
C GLY A 122 8.69 5.22 8.53
N PRO A 123 8.13 6.45 8.68
CA PRO A 123 6.67 6.62 8.69
C PRO A 123 5.98 6.14 7.42
N GLY A 124 6.63 6.22 6.24
CA GLY A 124 6.10 5.67 4.98
C GLY A 124 5.94 4.16 5.05
N ASP A 125 6.99 3.45 5.48
CA ASP A 125 6.95 1.99 5.67
C ASP A 125 5.94 1.57 6.73
N ALA A 126 5.85 2.35 7.82
CA ALA A 126 4.87 2.12 8.88
C ALA A 126 3.43 2.31 8.38
N PHE A 127 3.18 3.35 7.55
CA PHE A 127 1.89 3.57 6.91
C PHE A 127 1.55 2.38 6.00
N LEU A 128 2.46 2.02 5.10
CA LEU A 128 2.29 0.91 4.17
C LEU A 128 1.95 -0.39 4.93
N THR A 129 2.70 -0.68 6.00
CA THR A 129 2.47 -1.88 6.82
C THR A 129 1.09 -1.87 7.48
N GLY A 130 0.72 -0.76 8.14
CA GLY A 130 -0.59 -0.62 8.79
C GLY A 130 -1.74 -0.70 7.79
N PHE A 131 -1.59 -0.07 6.63
CA PHE A 131 -2.55 -0.18 5.54
C PHE A 131 -2.68 -1.62 5.04
N ALA A 132 -1.55 -2.28 4.72
CA ALA A 132 -1.55 -3.63 4.15
C ALA A 132 -2.22 -4.64 5.08
N VAL A 133 -1.85 -4.63 6.37
CA VAL A 133 -2.45 -5.55 7.35
C VAL A 133 -3.97 -5.35 7.43
N ALA A 134 -4.45 -4.12 7.54
CA ALA A 134 -5.88 -3.84 7.63
C ALA A 134 -6.61 -4.19 6.33
N TYR A 135 -6.07 -3.81 5.18
CA TYR A 135 -6.69 -4.01 3.87
C TYR A 135 -6.81 -5.49 3.51
N PHE A 136 -5.70 -6.23 3.57
CA PHE A 136 -5.70 -7.65 3.19
C PHE A 136 -6.46 -8.52 4.19
N SER A 137 -6.45 -8.20 5.48
CA SER A 137 -7.30 -8.89 6.48
C SER A 137 -8.78 -8.66 6.21
N GLY A 138 -9.16 -7.42 5.83
CA GLY A 138 -10.54 -7.08 5.48
C GLY A 138 -10.99 -7.76 4.18
N LEU A 139 -10.12 -7.86 3.17
CA LEU A 139 -10.43 -8.61 1.94
C LEU A 139 -10.66 -10.10 2.23
N LYS A 140 -9.84 -10.72 3.07
CA LYS A 140 -10.05 -12.12 3.49
C LYS A 140 -11.40 -12.33 4.17
N LEU A 141 -11.79 -11.39 5.06
CA LEU A 141 -13.10 -11.45 5.70
C LEU A 141 -14.22 -11.31 4.67
N LEU A 142 -14.07 -10.38 3.72
CA LEU A 142 -15.05 -10.19 2.66
C LEU A 142 -15.23 -11.45 1.80
N ASP A 143 -14.12 -12.09 1.42
CA ASP A 143 -14.14 -13.34 0.64
C ASP A 143 -14.83 -14.46 1.41
N ALA A 144 -14.60 -14.58 2.71
CA ALA A 144 -15.26 -15.56 3.56
C ALA A 144 -16.78 -15.31 3.63
N LEU A 145 -17.20 -14.06 3.83
CA LEU A 145 -18.62 -13.68 3.86
C LEU A 145 -19.31 -13.89 2.50
N ALA A 146 -18.61 -13.64 1.40
CA ALA A 146 -19.12 -13.88 0.05
C ALA A 146 -19.32 -15.38 -0.22
N GLN A 147 -18.40 -16.24 0.23
CA GLN A 147 -18.52 -17.70 0.12
C GLN A 147 -19.73 -18.24 0.89
N GLU A 148 -20.02 -17.68 2.05
CA GLU A 148 -21.19 -18.03 2.85
C GLU A 148 -22.51 -17.47 2.28
N ARG A 149 -22.47 -16.71 1.15
CA ARG A 149 -23.60 -16.01 0.55
C ARG A 149 -24.35 -15.09 1.54
N SER A 150 -23.64 -14.56 2.51
CA SER A 150 -24.21 -13.75 3.58
C SER A 150 -24.27 -12.25 3.27
N LEU A 151 -23.66 -11.82 2.13
CA LEU A 151 -23.63 -10.42 1.70
C LEU A 151 -24.36 -10.22 0.36
N ALA A 152 -25.20 -9.18 0.31
CA ALA A 152 -25.73 -8.69 -0.96
C ALA A 152 -24.65 -7.90 -1.71
N GLN A 153 -24.74 -7.85 -3.05
CA GLN A 153 -23.75 -7.17 -3.90
C GLN A 153 -23.56 -5.67 -3.53
N LYS A 154 -24.63 -5.02 -3.08
CA LYS A 154 -24.55 -3.62 -2.61
C LYS A 154 -23.73 -3.51 -1.32
N ASP A 155 -23.95 -4.42 -0.38
CA ASP A 155 -23.26 -4.42 0.91
C ASP A 155 -21.78 -4.74 0.72
N GLU A 156 -21.43 -5.54 -0.28
CA GLU A 156 -20.03 -5.80 -0.67
C GLU A 156 -19.34 -4.52 -1.16
N ALA A 157 -19.99 -3.74 -2.00
CA ALA A 157 -19.45 -2.48 -2.51
C ALA A 157 -19.24 -1.46 -1.39
N ASP A 158 -20.21 -1.31 -0.51
CA ASP A 158 -20.16 -0.42 0.65
C ASP A 158 -19.05 -0.87 1.62
N TYR A 159 -18.89 -2.20 1.81
CA TYR A 159 -17.81 -2.76 2.64
C TYR A 159 -16.43 -2.43 2.08
N ARG A 160 -16.22 -2.59 0.76
CA ARG A 160 -14.95 -2.29 0.10
C ARG A 160 -14.55 -0.82 0.26
N GLU A 161 -15.51 0.09 0.12
CA GLU A 161 -15.29 1.52 0.30
C GLU A 161 -14.84 1.84 1.74
N HIS A 162 -15.56 1.35 2.74
CA HIS A 162 -15.20 1.52 4.15
C HIS A 162 -13.88 0.83 4.50
N LEU A 163 -13.56 -0.29 3.84
CA LEU A 163 -12.29 -1.00 4.05
C LEU A 163 -11.10 -0.14 3.64
N VAL A 164 -11.19 0.57 2.50
CA VAL A 164 -10.12 1.48 2.08
C VAL A 164 -9.91 2.60 3.11
N GLU A 165 -10.99 3.24 3.55
CA GLU A 165 -10.93 4.29 4.57
C GLU A 165 -10.34 3.77 5.90
N TYR A 166 -10.79 2.60 6.34
CA TYR A 166 -10.28 1.96 7.55
C TYR A 166 -8.79 1.62 7.44
N ALA A 167 -8.36 1.07 6.30
CA ALA A 167 -6.96 0.73 6.07
C ALA A 167 -6.08 1.97 6.03
N MET A 168 -6.52 3.07 5.41
CA MET A 168 -5.81 4.35 5.44
C MET A 168 -5.68 4.91 6.86
N CYS A 169 -6.72 4.79 7.68
CA CYS A 169 -6.67 5.19 9.10
C CYS A 169 -5.64 4.36 9.88
N ASN A 170 -5.57 3.05 9.66
CA ASN A 170 -4.57 2.19 10.31
C ASN A 170 -3.15 2.52 9.85
N GLY A 171 -2.97 2.79 8.55
CA GLY A 171 -1.69 3.27 8.02
C GLY A 171 -1.23 4.54 8.72
N ASP A 172 -2.11 5.54 8.83
CA ASP A 172 -1.80 6.81 9.48
C ASP A 172 -1.47 6.66 10.98
N LEU A 173 -2.20 5.79 11.71
CA LEU A 173 -1.89 5.47 13.10
C LEU A 173 -0.49 4.84 13.27
N CYS A 174 -0.10 3.95 12.36
CA CYS A 174 1.23 3.34 12.37
C CYS A 174 2.31 4.38 12.05
N ALA A 175 2.09 5.23 11.04
CA ALA A 175 2.99 6.32 10.68
C ALA A 175 3.19 7.31 11.84
N MET A 176 2.09 7.70 12.50
CA MET A 176 2.12 8.58 13.66
C MET A 176 2.98 8.01 14.80
N ARG A 177 2.81 6.72 15.11
CA ARG A 177 3.62 6.03 16.13
C ARG A 177 5.10 6.00 15.74
N SER A 178 5.41 5.75 14.48
CA SER A 178 6.78 5.76 13.97
C SER A 178 7.42 7.15 14.14
N CYS A 179 6.70 8.24 13.86
CA CYS A 179 7.19 9.61 14.08
C CYS A 179 7.55 9.93 15.55
N SER A 180 6.96 9.20 16.49
CA SER A 180 7.17 9.40 17.94
C SER A 180 8.34 8.58 18.50
N THR A 181 9.04 7.81 17.65
CA THR A 181 10.17 6.97 18.02
C THR A 181 11.43 7.39 17.26
N ARG A 182 12.60 7.24 17.87
CA ARG A 182 13.88 7.51 17.21
C ARG A 182 14.28 6.32 16.33
N GLY A 183 14.68 6.62 15.10
CA GLY A 183 15.00 5.61 14.09
C GLY A 183 13.77 4.84 13.64
N ALA A 184 13.87 4.15 12.52
CA ALA A 184 12.82 3.24 12.08
C ALA A 184 12.54 2.21 13.18
N PHE A 185 11.30 2.13 13.64
CA PHE A 185 10.83 1.16 14.64
C PHE A 185 11.50 1.27 16.04
N GLY A 186 12.02 2.44 16.43
CA GLY A 186 12.64 2.65 17.75
C GLY A 186 14.05 2.07 17.91
N MET A 187 14.71 1.70 16.82
CA MET A 187 16.06 1.12 16.82
C MET A 187 17.16 2.16 16.60
N GLY A 188 16.80 3.46 16.62
CA GLY A 188 17.78 4.55 16.47
C GLY A 188 18.76 4.63 17.63
N GLN A 189 20.05 4.71 17.32
CA GLN A 189 21.09 4.98 18.31
C GLN A 189 21.27 6.50 18.46
N PRO A 190 21.50 7.03 19.68
CA PRO A 190 21.92 8.43 19.84
C PRO A 190 23.25 8.65 19.13
N ILE A 191 23.34 9.70 18.32
CA ILE A 191 24.60 10.14 17.69
C ILE A 191 25.35 10.98 18.72
#